data_981e38f261e854c28789114bebe1fa1f
#
_entry.id   981e38f261e854c28789114bebe1fa1f
#
_cell.length_a   1.000
_cell.length_b   1.000
_cell.length_c   1.000
_cell.angle_alpha   90.00
_cell.angle_beta   90.00
_cell.angle_gamma   90.00
#
_symmetry.space_group_name_H-M   'P 1'
#
loop_
_entity.id
_entity.type
_entity.pdbx_description
1 polymer ?
#
loop_
_entity_poly.entity_id
_entity_poly.type
_entity_poly.pdbx_seq_one_letter_code
_entity_poly.pdbx_strand_id
1 'polypeptide(L)'
;MNICVVEDEEVWRNKIQEIIEKYCMDKNILFQIHLCSNRTDFIKNKDADLVFLDIELAEGENGFEIAEKLINAGKQCKICFLTSHTELARLGYRVNAFRYIDKKHLEEIEEALDSFLKTKIQERNICCNDISGICRRIKLDTLL
;
A
#
# COMPACT_ATOMS: atom_id res chain seq x y z
N MET A 1 -10.08 3.18 4.49
CA MET A 1 -8.81 2.61 3.98
C MET A 1 -7.72 3.66 4.07
N ASN A 2 -6.64 3.34 4.73
CA ASN A 2 -5.50 4.25 4.87
C ASN A 2 -4.37 3.82 3.95
N ILE A 3 -4.01 4.70 3.03
CA ILE A 3 -2.96 4.44 2.04
C ILE A 3 -1.82 5.42 2.29
N CYS A 4 -0.61 4.90 2.31
CA CYS A 4 0.58 5.73 2.43
C CYS A 4 1.40 5.63 1.14
N VAL A 5 1.89 6.77 0.67
CA VAL A 5 2.76 6.84 -0.50
C VAL A 5 4.09 7.43 -0.06
N VAL A 6 5.16 6.66 -0.18
CA VAL A 6 6.51 7.10 0.19
C VAL A 6 7.32 7.26 -1.09
N GLU A 7 7.48 8.48 -1.52
CA GLU A 7 8.16 8.87 -2.75
C GLU A 7 8.78 10.25 -2.56
N ASP A 8 10.08 10.38 -2.80
CA ASP A 8 10.79 11.65 -2.62
C ASP A 8 10.59 12.65 -3.75
N GLU A 9 10.33 12.16 -4.96
CA GLU A 9 10.10 13.04 -6.11
C GLU A 9 8.65 13.49 -6.19
N GLU A 10 8.43 14.78 -6.12
CA GLU A 10 7.10 15.38 -6.12
C GLU A 10 6.28 15.00 -7.35
N VAL A 11 6.89 14.97 -8.52
CA VAL A 11 6.21 14.63 -9.78
C VAL A 11 5.62 13.23 -9.72
N TRP A 12 6.40 12.25 -9.27
CA TRP A 12 5.93 10.88 -9.12
C TRP A 12 4.88 10.76 -8.02
N ARG A 13 5.14 11.41 -6.90
CA ARG A 13 4.21 11.38 -5.75
C ARG A 13 2.84 11.90 -6.15
N ASN A 14 2.78 12.99 -6.91
CA ASN A 14 1.52 13.56 -7.37
C ASN A 14 0.81 12.65 -8.37
N LYS A 15 1.53 12.04 -9.30
CA LYS A 15 0.94 11.10 -10.26
C LYS A 15 0.32 9.89 -9.57
N ILE A 16 1.03 9.33 -8.59
CA ILE A 16 0.55 8.18 -7.83
C ILE A 16 -0.72 8.56 -7.05
N GLN A 17 -0.69 9.73 -6.42
CA GLN A 17 -1.84 10.25 -5.68
C GLN A 17 -3.07 10.39 -6.58
N GLU A 18 -2.92 10.98 -7.76
CA GLU A 18 -4.02 11.14 -8.70
C GLU A 18 -4.65 9.81 -9.11
N ILE A 19 -3.83 8.81 -9.38
CA ILE A 19 -4.31 7.50 -9.77
C ILE A 19 -5.11 6.86 -8.63
N ILE A 20 -4.60 6.92 -7.41
CA ILE A 20 -5.27 6.34 -6.25
C ILE A 20 -6.58 7.07 -5.96
N GLU A 21 -6.57 8.39 -5.96
CA GLU A 21 -7.77 9.18 -5.70
C GLU A 21 -8.87 8.90 -6.73
N LYS A 22 -8.51 8.90 -8.01
CA LYS A 22 -9.46 8.61 -9.07
C LYS A 22 -10.07 7.22 -8.91
N TYR A 23 -9.24 6.23 -8.66
CA TYR A 23 -9.70 4.85 -8.45
C TYR A 23 -10.69 4.77 -7.29
N CYS A 24 -10.34 5.34 -6.15
CA CYS A 24 -11.17 5.28 -4.96
C CYS A 24 -12.48 6.05 -5.13
N MET A 25 -12.45 7.20 -5.79
CA MET A 25 -13.64 7.98 -6.06
C MET A 25 -14.57 7.27 -7.03
N ASP A 26 -14.04 6.68 -8.09
CA ASP A 26 -14.83 5.94 -9.08
C ASP A 26 -15.51 4.70 -8.47
N LYS A 27 -14.90 4.12 -7.45
CA LYS A 27 -15.42 2.94 -6.75
C LYS A 27 -16.21 3.26 -5.49
N ASN A 28 -16.38 4.55 -5.16
CA ASN A 28 -17.04 5.00 -3.93
C ASN A 28 -16.42 4.41 -2.66
N ILE A 29 -15.11 4.37 -2.61
CA ILE A 29 -14.36 3.83 -1.46
C ILE A 29 -13.93 4.98 -0.57
N LEU A 30 -14.20 4.87 0.73
CA LEU A 30 -13.68 5.81 1.71
C LEU A 30 -12.18 5.56 1.91
N PHE A 31 -11.39 6.62 1.80
CA PHE A 31 -9.94 6.51 1.86
C PHE A 31 -9.30 7.75 2.45
N GLN A 32 -8.10 7.54 2.99
CA GLN A 32 -7.18 8.63 3.36
C GLN A 32 -5.83 8.31 2.73
N ILE A 33 -5.21 9.30 2.11
CA ILE A 33 -3.88 9.17 1.53
C ILE A 33 -2.92 10.05 2.33
N HIS A 34 -1.83 9.44 2.78
CA HIS A 34 -0.73 10.15 3.43
C HIS A 34 0.46 10.16 2.49
N LEU A 35 0.89 11.35 2.09
CA LEU A 35 2.04 11.53 1.21
C LEU A 35 3.28 11.75 2.05
N CYS A 36 4.28 10.93 1.86
CA CYS A 36 5.55 10.99 2.57
C CYS A 36 6.69 11.17 1.58
N SER A 37 7.55 12.14 1.83
CA SER A 37 8.72 12.39 0.97
C SER A 37 9.97 11.68 1.48
N ASN A 38 9.95 11.14 2.69
CA ASN A 38 11.07 10.49 3.30
C ASN A 38 10.63 9.50 4.39
N ARG A 39 11.59 8.78 4.93
CA ARG A 39 11.37 7.80 5.99
C ARG A 39 10.80 8.41 7.28
N THR A 40 11.25 9.60 7.63
CA THR A 40 10.81 10.27 8.85
C THR A 40 9.31 10.57 8.82
N ASP A 41 8.83 11.08 7.69
CA ASP A 41 7.41 11.34 7.49
C ASP A 41 6.59 10.05 7.55
N PHE A 42 7.13 8.98 7.00
CA PHE A 42 6.46 7.68 6.98
C PHE A 42 6.31 7.10 8.39
N ILE A 43 7.34 7.20 9.22
CA ILE A 43 7.31 6.69 10.60
C ILE A 43 6.19 7.34 11.41
N LYS A 44 5.86 8.59 11.12
CA LYS A 44 4.76 9.30 11.79
C LYS A 44 3.38 8.78 11.40
N ASN A 45 3.26 8.09 10.26
CA ASN A 45 1.98 7.62 9.71
C ASN A 45 1.91 6.09 9.72
N LYS A 46 2.01 5.50 10.91
CA LYS A 46 2.21 4.06 11.08
C LYS A 46 1.00 3.17 10.78
N ASP A 47 -0.20 3.73 10.62
CA ASP A 47 -1.43 2.96 10.56
C ASP A 47 -1.96 2.76 9.14
N ALA A 48 -1.07 2.65 8.17
CA ALA A 48 -1.46 2.40 6.79
C ALA A 48 -1.90 0.95 6.59
N ASP A 49 -2.96 0.76 5.82
CA ASP A 49 -3.40 -0.55 5.37
C ASP A 49 -2.58 -1.02 4.16
N LEU A 50 -2.25 -0.08 3.29
CA LEU A 50 -1.51 -0.30 2.06
C LEU A 50 -0.46 0.79 1.90
N VAL A 51 0.76 0.40 1.58
CA VAL A 51 1.88 1.31 1.39
C VAL A 51 2.42 1.16 -0.03
N PHE A 52 2.52 2.27 -0.74
CA PHE A 52 3.26 2.35 -2.00
C PHE A 52 4.62 2.96 -1.66
N LEU A 53 5.67 2.20 -1.84
CA LEU A 53 6.99 2.54 -1.33
C LEU A 53 8.02 2.49 -2.44
N ASP A 54 8.67 3.62 -2.71
CA ASP A 54 9.79 3.64 -3.65
C ASP A 54 10.98 2.88 -3.07
N ILE A 55 11.61 2.07 -3.89
CA ILE A 55 12.81 1.33 -3.49
C ILE A 55 13.99 2.28 -3.30
N GLU A 56 14.14 3.26 -4.21
CA GLU A 56 15.22 4.23 -4.15
C GLU A 56 14.70 5.56 -3.64
N LEU A 57 15.03 5.89 -2.41
CA LEU A 57 14.70 7.18 -1.81
C LEU A 57 15.96 8.06 -1.75
N ALA A 58 15.75 9.37 -1.55
CA ALA A 58 16.84 10.34 -1.45
C ALA A 58 17.77 10.00 -0.28
N GLU A 59 19.00 10.48 -0.34
CA GLU A 59 19.99 10.34 0.73
C GLU A 59 20.41 8.87 1.01
N GLY A 60 20.27 8.02 0.01
CA GLY A 60 20.67 6.62 0.14
C GLY A 60 19.72 5.76 0.95
N GLU A 61 18.53 6.27 1.29
CA GLU A 61 17.50 5.47 1.93
C GLU A 61 17.01 4.38 0.97
N ASN A 62 16.80 3.19 1.51
CA ASN A 62 16.38 2.04 0.74
C ASN A 62 14.99 1.58 1.21
N GLY A 63 14.04 1.52 0.28
CA GLY A 63 12.68 1.10 0.58
C GLY A 63 12.58 -0.31 1.15
N PHE A 64 13.47 -1.22 0.77
CA PHE A 64 13.48 -2.57 1.32
C PHE A 64 13.81 -2.58 2.80
N GLU A 65 14.74 -1.75 3.23
CA GLU A 65 15.10 -1.64 4.66
C GLU A 65 13.93 -1.11 5.48
N ILE A 66 13.22 -0.13 4.94
CA ILE A 66 12.01 0.43 5.57
C ILE A 66 10.96 -0.67 5.71
N ALA A 67 10.73 -1.43 4.65
CA ALA A 67 9.74 -2.52 4.65
C ALA A 67 10.11 -3.62 5.66
N GLU A 68 11.38 -4.01 5.74
CA GLU A 68 11.84 -4.99 6.71
C GLU A 68 11.58 -4.53 8.15
N LYS A 69 11.82 -3.27 8.44
CA LYS A 69 11.55 -2.70 9.77
C LYS A 69 10.08 -2.72 10.12
N LEU A 70 9.21 -2.45 9.16
CA LEU A 70 7.76 -2.53 9.37
C LEU A 70 7.33 -3.95 9.70
N ILE A 71 7.81 -4.91 8.94
CA ILE A 71 7.48 -6.32 9.12
C ILE A 71 7.99 -6.80 10.47
N ASN A 72 9.23 -6.46 10.83
CA ASN A 72 9.83 -6.85 12.10
C ASN A 72 9.14 -6.20 13.30
N ALA A 73 8.51 -5.04 13.09
CA ALA A 73 7.72 -4.37 14.12
C ALA A 73 6.30 -4.93 14.26
N GLY A 74 5.96 -5.97 13.50
CA GLY A 74 4.65 -6.61 13.56
C GLY A 74 3.54 -5.85 12.84
N LYS A 75 3.87 -4.91 11.97
CA LYS A 75 2.89 -4.17 11.21
C LYS A 75 2.26 -5.04 10.13
N GLN A 76 0.93 -5.03 10.05
CA GLN A 76 0.18 -5.85 9.11
C GLN A 76 -0.26 -5.07 7.87
N CYS A 77 0.56 -4.15 7.40
CA CYS A 77 0.28 -3.44 6.15
C CYS A 77 0.76 -4.26 4.95
N LYS A 78 0.08 -4.08 3.83
CA LYS A 78 0.54 -4.63 2.56
C LYS A 78 1.45 -3.60 1.90
N ILE A 79 2.53 -4.06 1.30
CA ILE A 79 3.53 -3.18 0.70
C ILE A 79 3.62 -3.42 -0.79
N CYS A 80 3.42 -2.37 -1.58
CA CYS A 80 3.66 -2.34 -3.01
C CYS A 80 4.90 -1.51 -3.26
N PHE A 81 5.94 -2.12 -3.80
CA PHE A 81 7.13 -1.39 -4.18
C PHE A 81 6.96 -0.73 -5.54
N LEU A 82 7.45 0.48 -5.64
CA LEU A 82 7.53 1.23 -6.90
C LEU A 82 9.00 1.40 -7.25
N THR A 83 9.35 1.21 -8.52
CA THR A 83 10.74 1.36 -8.94
C THR A 83 10.85 1.72 -10.41
N SER A 84 11.86 2.52 -10.74
CA SER A 84 12.29 2.75 -12.13
C SER A 84 13.26 1.66 -12.59
N HIS A 85 13.74 0.84 -11.66
CA HIS A 85 14.76 -0.18 -11.90
C HIS A 85 14.23 -1.55 -11.48
N THR A 86 13.59 -2.25 -12.42
CA THR A 86 12.96 -3.55 -12.14
C THR A 86 13.95 -4.63 -11.69
N GLU A 87 15.23 -4.49 -12.06
CA GLU A 87 16.25 -5.41 -11.59
C GLU A 87 16.42 -5.39 -10.07
N LEU A 88 16.08 -4.30 -9.41
CA LEU A 88 16.13 -4.20 -7.95
C LEU A 88 15.07 -5.06 -7.25
N ALA A 89 14.05 -5.49 -7.98
CA ALA A 89 13.02 -6.36 -7.41
C ALA A 89 13.60 -7.67 -6.89
N ARG A 90 14.72 -8.13 -7.43
CA ARG A 90 15.40 -9.32 -6.95
C ARG A 90 15.93 -9.18 -5.53
N LEU A 91 16.27 -7.96 -5.12
CA LEU A 91 16.77 -7.68 -3.78
C LEU A 91 15.63 -7.74 -2.75
N GLY A 92 14.39 -7.61 -3.21
CA GLY A 92 13.20 -7.70 -2.36
C GLY A 92 12.80 -9.11 -2.00
N TYR A 93 13.58 -10.10 -2.37
CA TYR A 93 13.28 -11.50 -2.12
C TYR A 93 13.04 -11.82 -0.63
N ARG A 94 13.68 -11.04 0.25
CA ARG A 94 13.56 -11.19 1.70
C ARG A 94 12.33 -10.51 2.27
N VAL A 95 11.67 -9.67 1.47
CA VAL A 95 10.48 -8.93 1.87
C VAL A 95 9.32 -9.49 1.10
N ASN A 96 8.32 -10.01 1.79
CA ASN A 96 7.12 -10.54 1.15
C ASN A 96 6.24 -9.38 0.70
N ALA A 97 6.60 -8.75 -0.41
CA ALA A 97 5.85 -7.64 -0.98
C ALA A 97 4.53 -8.11 -1.56
N PHE A 98 3.50 -7.27 -1.44
CA PHE A 98 2.23 -7.54 -2.07
C PHE A 98 2.34 -7.45 -3.59
N ARG A 99 3.03 -6.41 -4.09
CA ARG A 99 3.33 -6.24 -5.51
C ARG A 99 4.61 -5.44 -5.73
N TYR A 100 5.20 -5.63 -6.91
CA TYR A 100 6.26 -4.78 -7.45
C TYR A 100 5.73 -4.09 -8.70
N ILE A 101 5.78 -2.77 -8.73
CA ILE A 101 5.23 -1.97 -9.82
C ILE A 101 6.36 -1.14 -10.45
N ASP A 102 6.49 -1.27 -11.77
CA ASP A 102 7.40 -0.43 -12.54
C ASP A 102 6.78 0.95 -12.72
N LYS A 103 7.53 2.00 -12.46
CA LYS A 103 7.08 3.38 -12.66
C LYS A 103 6.69 3.70 -14.10
N LYS A 104 7.15 2.90 -15.06
CA LYS A 104 6.72 3.00 -16.45
C LYS A 104 5.33 2.44 -16.69
N HIS A 105 4.79 1.70 -15.75
CA HIS A 105 3.49 1.02 -15.85
C HIS A 105 2.63 1.33 -14.63
N LEU A 106 2.35 2.61 -14.41
CA LEU A 106 1.58 3.08 -13.25
C LEU A 106 0.12 2.59 -13.27
N GLU A 107 -0.37 2.14 -14.42
CA GLU A 107 -1.68 1.48 -14.52
C GLU A 107 -1.78 0.23 -13.64
N GLU A 108 -0.66 -0.37 -13.30
CA GLU A 108 -0.64 -1.52 -12.39
C GLU A 108 -1.04 -1.15 -10.95
N ILE A 109 -1.05 0.14 -10.61
CA ILE A 109 -1.52 0.59 -9.31
C ILE A 109 -3.00 0.24 -9.14
N GLU A 110 -3.81 0.40 -10.17
CA GLU A 110 -5.23 0.06 -10.12
C GLU A 110 -5.42 -1.45 -9.89
N GLU A 111 -4.60 -2.27 -10.56
CA GLU A 111 -4.64 -3.73 -10.36
C GLU A 111 -4.25 -4.10 -8.92
N ALA A 112 -3.27 -3.42 -8.35
CA ALA A 112 -2.86 -3.64 -6.97
C ALA A 112 -3.98 -3.27 -6.01
N LEU A 113 -4.68 -2.17 -6.25
CA LEU A 113 -5.82 -1.76 -5.44
C LEU A 113 -6.97 -2.76 -5.53
N ASP A 114 -7.28 -3.26 -6.74
CA ASP A 114 -8.28 -4.31 -6.93
C ASP A 114 -7.94 -5.56 -6.12
N SER A 115 -6.71 -6.02 -6.21
CA SER A 115 -6.24 -7.19 -5.48
C SER A 115 -6.29 -6.98 -3.98
N PHE A 116 -5.91 -5.80 -3.52
CA PHE A 116 -5.95 -5.45 -2.10
C PHE A 116 -7.37 -5.49 -1.55
N LEU A 117 -8.32 -4.91 -2.27
CA LEU A 117 -9.72 -4.92 -1.84
C LEU A 117 -10.28 -6.33 -1.77
N LYS A 118 -10.00 -7.16 -2.75
CA LYS A 118 -10.42 -8.57 -2.73
C LYS A 118 -9.86 -9.31 -1.53
N THR A 119 -8.59 -9.10 -1.21
CA THR A 119 -7.95 -9.70 -0.05
C THR A 119 -8.63 -9.26 1.24
N LYS A 120 -8.93 -7.97 1.38
CA LYS A 120 -9.62 -7.44 2.56
C LYS A 120 -11.02 -8.01 2.74
N ILE A 121 -11.77 -8.15 1.67
CA ILE A 121 -13.10 -8.76 1.71
C ILE A 121 -13.01 -10.21 2.15
N GLN A 122 -12.08 -10.99 1.60
CA GLN A 122 -11.87 -12.37 1.98
C GLN A 122 -11.47 -12.52 3.45
N GLU A 123 -10.53 -11.73 3.92
CA GLU A 123 -10.10 -11.75 5.32
C GLU A 123 -11.27 -11.45 6.26
N ARG A 124 -12.12 -10.48 5.94
CA ARG A 124 -13.28 -10.13 6.75
C ARG A 124 -14.34 -11.23 6.73
N ASN A 125 -14.58 -11.84 5.60
CA ASN A 125 -15.53 -12.95 5.49
C ASN A 125 -15.10 -14.17 6.31
N ILE A 126 -13.82 -14.52 6.27
CA ILE A 126 -13.25 -15.60 7.08
C ILE A 126 -13.42 -15.29 8.56
N CYS A 127 -13.04 -14.10 8.99
CA CYS A 127 -13.17 -13.66 10.37
C CYS A 127 -14.61 -13.70 10.86
N CYS A 128 -15.56 -13.24 10.03
CA CYS A 128 -16.97 -13.20 10.38
C CYS A 128 -17.59 -14.60 10.46
N ASN A 129 -17.15 -15.53 9.63
CA ASN A 129 -17.59 -16.91 9.68
C ASN A 129 -17.15 -17.59 10.97
N ASP A 130 -15.96 -17.25 11.46
CA ASP A 130 -15.43 -17.79 12.72
C ASP A 130 -16.17 -17.26 13.94
N ILE A 131 -16.77 -16.06 13.86
CA ILE A 131 -17.40 -15.37 14.98
C ILE A 131 -18.94 -15.46 14.96
N SER A 132 -19.53 -16.36 14.21
CA SER A 132 -20.98 -16.53 14.08
C SER A 132 -21.72 -15.57 13.13
N GLY A 133 -21.02 -14.78 12.38
CA GLY A 133 -21.60 -13.97 11.31
C GLY A 133 -22.29 -12.67 11.73
N ILE A 134 -22.41 -12.37 13.04
CA ILE A 134 -23.09 -11.15 13.51
C ILE A 134 -22.33 -9.89 13.09
N CYS A 135 -21.01 -9.94 13.13
CA CYS A 135 -20.14 -8.80 12.78
C CYS A 135 -20.02 -8.54 11.27
N ARG A 136 -20.47 -9.47 10.47
CA ARG A 136 -20.24 -9.45 9.03
C ARG A 136 -20.82 -8.24 8.32
N ARG A 137 -22.05 -7.88 8.62
CA ARG A 137 -22.75 -6.78 7.95
C ARG A 137 -22.12 -5.44 8.26
N ILE A 138 -21.76 -5.23 9.51
CA ILE A 138 -21.18 -3.96 9.97
C ILE A 138 -19.85 -3.70 9.28
N LYS A 139 -19.00 -4.73 9.18
CA LYS A 139 -17.68 -4.58 8.57
C LYS A 139 -17.71 -4.43 7.06
N LEU A 140 -18.67 -5.05 6.38
CA LEU A 140 -18.84 -4.88 4.94
C LEU A 140 -19.31 -3.48 4.59
N ASP A 141 -20.20 -2.90 5.40
CA ASP A 141 -20.68 -1.55 5.20
C ASP A 141 -19.57 -0.51 5.31
N THR A 142 -18.56 -0.75 6.14
CA THR A 142 -17.42 0.15 6.27
C THR A 142 -16.41 0.04 5.13
N LEU A 143 -16.46 -0.99 4.31
CA LEU A 143 -15.59 -1.16 3.13
C LEU A 143 -16.08 -0.40 1.91
N LEU A 144 -17.34 -0.20 1.84
CA LEU A 144 -18.01 0.41 0.72
C LEU A 144 -18.52 1.78 1.13
#